data_2a294bf5d757ebfdc031eb38c0f92656
#
_entry.id   2a294bf5d757ebfdc031eb38c0f92656
#
_cell.length_a   1.000
_cell.length_b   1.000
_cell.length_c   1.000
_cell.angle_alpha   90.00
_cell.angle_beta   90.00
_cell.angle_gamma   90.00
#
_symmetry.space_group_name_H-M   'P 1'
#
loop_
_entity.id
_entity.type
_entity.pdbx_description
1 polymer ?
#
loop_
_entity_poly.entity_id
_entity_poly.type
_entity_poly.pdbx_seq_one_letter_code
_entity_poly.pdbx_strand_id
1 'polypeptide(L)'
;MRLLASLEAMAEVGLQPDGSICRRGFSAEDRQGRELLSEWLIDAGMSLRIDAAGNLIGRLEGSEPNLSALVSGSHLDTVPTGGRYDGTLGVLAGLELVRCLKDASLQLRHPFELIVFADEESTMVGCKGMAGTASGDPSDYTTSNGDPIERNLARLGGDWERLTTAARSDDAIAAFLELHVEQGAVLEQRGDSIGVVQGVVGQRRFTIRVCGQANHAGTTPMDQRQDALVAAAQVVLAVQTTALEHPGDPVATVGRFEVWPNAANVVPGEVQCSVDLRDLDPEVLSSLSAQLEERLASIAEASGCSVTMEPQFSVDPTPAAPLLMEAIAASASALGFSHSALPSRASHDAQELGRRWPMGMVFVPSHRGLSHSAAEYTSLEQCVAGTSVLLEAFLRLDAQLSG
;
A
#
# COMPACT_ATOMS: atom_id res chain seq x y z
N MET A 1 -0.41 27.16 2.14
CA MET A 1 0.28 27.73 0.95
C MET A 1 1.58 26.98 0.63
N ARG A 2 2.52 26.73 1.60
CA ARG A 2 3.79 25.98 1.33
C ARG A 2 3.56 24.54 0.88
N LEU A 3 2.66 23.79 1.55
CA LEU A 3 2.34 22.41 1.17
C LEU A 3 1.88 22.33 -0.29
N LEU A 4 0.96 23.23 -0.71
CA LEU A 4 0.51 23.29 -2.12
C LEU A 4 1.68 23.53 -3.07
N ALA A 5 2.52 24.52 -2.79
CA ALA A 5 3.68 24.84 -3.61
C ALA A 5 4.65 23.65 -3.71
N SER A 6 4.85 22.90 -2.62
CA SER A 6 5.69 21.69 -2.63
C SER A 6 5.04 20.56 -3.44
N LEU A 7 3.71 20.36 -3.34
CA LEU A 7 2.97 19.38 -4.15
C LEU A 7 3.02 19.72 -5.64
N GLU A 8 2.80 20.99 -6.00
CA GLU A 8 2.89 21.45 -7.39
C GLU A 8 4.30 21.27 -7.97
N ALA A 9 5.34 21.69 -7.22
CA ALA A 9 6.72 21.55 -7.68
C ALA A 9 7.14 20.07 -7.82
N MET A 10 6.73 19.19 -6.91
CA MET A 10 7.02 17.76 -7.01
C MET A 10 6.26 17.10 -8.17
N ALA A 11 5.06 17.58 -8.50
CA ALA A 11 4.25 17.08 -9.62
C ALA A 11 4.87 17.40 -10.99
N GLU A 12 5.76 18.38 -11.10
CA GLU A 12 6.50 18.65 -12.35
C GLU A 12 7.55 17.56 -12.64
N VAL A 13 8.01 16.83 -11.61
CA VAL A 13 9.00 15.77 -11.75
C VAL A 13 8.32 14.48 -12.23
N GLY A 14 8.54 14.14 -13.49
CA GLY A 14 7.92 12.98 -14.14
C GLY A 14 6.57 13.27 -14.81
N LEU A 15 6.15 14.55 -14.89
CA LEU A 15 4.88 14.95 -15.53
C LEU A 15 4.83 14.50 -17.01
N GLN A 16 3.75 13.83 -17.38
CA GLN A 16 3.50 13.33 -18.71
C GLN A 16 2.51 14.24 -19.49
N PRO A 17 2.48 14.16 -20.83
CA PRO A 17 1.58 14.98 -21.65
C PRO A 17 0.09 14.78 -21.35
N ASP A 18 -0.31 13.63 -20.81
CA ASP A 18 -1.69 13.32 -20.40
C ASP A 18 -2.05 13.81 -18.99
N GLY A 19 -1.09 14.43 -18.29
CA GLY A 19 -1.24 14.93 -16.93
C GLY A 19 -0.94 13.90 -15.84
N SER A 20 -0.61 12.66 -16.18
CA SER A 20 -0.15 11.67 -15.20
C SER A 20 1.29 11.92 -14.78
N ILE A 21 1.69 11.33 -13.67
CA ILE A 21 3.08 11.36 -13.20
C ILE A 21 3.69 9.98 -13.44
N CYS A 22 4.85 9.95 -14.09
CA CYS A 22 5.65 8.75 -14.29
C CYS A 22 7.02 8.94 -13.61
N ARG A 23 7.10 8.61 -12.35
CA ARG A 23 8.30 8.67 -11.51
C ARG A 23 8.55 7.31 -10.88
N ARG A 24 8.76 6.29 -11.74
CA ARG A 24 8.92 4.90 -11.30
C ARG A 24 10.16 4.75 -10.42
N GLY A 25 10.07 3.89 -9.43
CA GLY A 25 11.18 3.59 -8.54
C GLY A 25 12.50 3.35 -9.28
N PHE A 26 13.58 3.92 -8.76
CA PHE A 26 14.94 3.89 -9.32
C PHE A 26 15.13 4.62 -10.67
N SER A 27 14.11 5.28 -11.20
CA SER A 27 14.23 6.06 -12.43
C SER A 27 15.04 7.34 -12.24
N ALA A 28 15.32 8.04 -13.32
CA ALA A 28 15.95 9.37 -13.26
C ALA A 28 15.03 10.38 -12.58
N GLU A 29 13.72 10.25 -12.80
CA GLU A 29 12.69 11.10 -12.22
C GLU A 29 12.56 10.85 -10.71
N ASP A 30 12.61 9.59 -10.23
CA ASP A 30 12.62 9.27 -8.80
C ASP A 30 13.85 9.92 -8.12
N ARG A 31 15.03 9.77 -8.72
CA ARG A 31 16.22 10.43 -8.20
C ARG A 31 16.09 11.95 -8.18
N GLN A 32 15.57 12.57 -9.25
CA GLN A 32 15.33 14.01 -9.30
C GLN A 32 14.35 14.47 -8.21
N GLY A 33 13.26 13.74 -7.95
CA GLY A 33 12.31 14.01 -6.88
C GLY A 33 12.97 13.95 -5.49
N ARG A 34 13.83 12.95 -5.27
CA ARG A 34 14.60 12.80 -4.03
C ARG A 34 15.65 13.90 -3.86
N GLU A 35 16.30 14.33 -4.93
CA GLU A 35 17.24 15.46 -4.92
C GLU A 35 16.51 16.76 -4.54
N LEU A 36 15.38 17.07 -5.18
CA LEU A 36 14.53 18.21 -4.86
C LEU A 36 14.05 18.21 -3.41
N LEU A 37 13.57 17.07 -2.93
CA LEU A 37 13.16 16.93 -1.54
C LEU A 37 14.34 17.10 -0.58
N SER A 38 15.52 16.58 -0.91
CA SER A 38 16.72 16.70 -0.07
C SER A 38 17.10 18.16 0.18
N GLU A 39 17.01 19.01 -0.84
CA GLU A 39 17.22 20.45 -0.69
C GLU A 39 16.22 21.05 0.32
N TRP A 40 14.95 20.69 0.21
CA TRP A 40 13.91 21.19 1.12
C TRP A 40 14.06 20.69 2.57
N LEU A 41 14.53 19.46 2.76
CA LEU A 41 14.79 18.90 4.09
C LEU A 41 15.98 19.58 4.76
N ILE A 42 17.06 19.85 4.00
CA ILE A 42 18.22 20.60 4.48
C ILE A 42 17.80 22.03 4.87
N ASP A 43 17.02 22.72 4.05
CA ASP A 43 16.50 24.05 4.34
C ASP A 43 15.59 24.08 5.57
N ALA A 44 14.86 22.99 5.82
CA ALA A 44 14.07 22.79 7.02
C ALA A 44 14.94 22.54 8.27
N GLY A 45 16.23 22.24 8.11
CA GLY A 45 17.19 22.02 9.19
C GLY A 45 17.41 20.56 9.57
N MET A 46 17.01 19.62 8.71
CA MET A 46 17.23 18.19 8.94
C MET A 46 18.60 17.74 8.46
N SER A 47 19.20 16.80 9.17
CA SER A 47 20.34 16.03 8.68
C SER A 47 19.87 14.88 7.80
N LEU A 48 20.62 14.59 6.72
CA LEU A 48 20.22 13.56 5.74
C LEU A 48 21.18 12.40 5.72
N ARG A 49 20.63 11.21 5.48
CA ARG A 49 21.39 10.01 5.15
C ARG A 49 20.60 9.12 4.21
N ILE A 50 21.31 8.27 3.48
CA ILE A 50 20.70 7.18 2.71
C ILE A 50 21.17 5.88 3.35
N ASP A 51 20.23 4.95 3.58
CA ASP A 51 20.56 3.62 4.10
C ASP A 51 20.87 2.63 2.97
N ALA A 52 21.27 1.41 3.33
CA ALA A 52 21.64 0.38 2.36
C ALA A 52 20.46 -0.07 1.47
N ALA A 53 19.23 0.10 1.92
CA ALA A 53 18.02 -0.20 1.14
C ALA A 53 17.61 0.96 0.21
N GLY A 54 18.39 2.06 0.15
CA GLY A 54 18.11 3.21 -0.70
C GLY A 54 17.08 4.17 -0.12
N ASN A 55 16.68 4.03 1.14
CA ASN A 55 15.77 4.96 1.78
C ASN A 55 16.48 6.30 2.05
N LEU A 56 15.86 7.41 1.67
CA LEU A 56 16.30 8.74 2.07
C LEU A 56 15.70 9.08 3.44
N ILE A 57 16.53 9.37 4.41
CA ILE A 57 16.13 9.61 5.80
C ILE A 57 16.60 11.00 6.21
N GLY A 58 15.62 11.87 6.48
CA GLY A 58 15.83 13.14 7.14
C GLY A 58 15.64 12.99 8.64
N ARG A 59 16.53 13.59 9.47
CA ARG A 59 16.44 13.56 10.93
C ARG A 59 16.52 14.96 11.52
N LEU A 60 15.57 15.27 12.40
CA LEU A 60 15.54 16.43 13.27
C LEU A 60 15.76 15.95 14.71
N GLU A 61 16.75 16.50 15.40
CA GLU A 61 17.05 16.09 16.77
C GLU A 61 16.00 16.62 17.75
N GLY A 62 15.58 15.73 18.67
CA GLY A 62 14.76 16.08 19.82
C GLY A 62 15.56 16.70 20.97
N SER A 63 14.87 17.19 22.01
CA SER A 63 15.52 17.65 23.23
C SER A 63 16.11 16.49 24.06
N GLU A 64 15.63 15.27 23.84
CA GLU A 64 16.11 14.03 24.44
C GLU A 64 16.58 13.06 23.31
N PRO A 65 17.78 13.26 22.76
CA PRO A 65 18.22 12.60 21.52
C PRO A 65 18.42 11.07 21.65
N ASN A 66 18.44 10.56 22.87
CA ASN A 66 18.55 9.11 23.14
C ASN A 66 17.21 8.38 23.13
N LEU A 67 16.11 9.09 23.05
CA LEU A 67 14.79 8.46 22.87
C LEU A 67 14.66 7.84 21.50
N SER A 68 13.83 6.79 21.39
CA SER A 68 13.44 6.18 20.11
C SER A 68 12.77 7.24 19.21
N ALA A 69 13.01 7.20 17.91
CA ALA A 69 12.50 8.21 17.01
C ALA A 69 10.97 8.13 16.82
N LEU A 70 10.33 9.28 16.70
CA LEU A 70 9.02 9.41 16.08
C LEU A 70 9.23 9.49 14.55
N VAL A 71 8.57 8.64 13.79
CA VAL A 71 8.86 8.50 12.38
C VAL A 71 7.61 8.76 11.55
N SER A 72 7.73 9.62 10.54
CA SER A 72 6.78 9.71 9.43
C SER A 72 7.46 9.31 8.14
N GLY A 73 6.70 8.83 7.18
CA GLY A 73 7.25 8.50 5.88
C GLY A 73 6.20 7.98 4.93
N SER A 74 6.59 7.87 3.68
CA SER A 74 5.90 7.27 2.55
C SER A 74 6.88 7.19 1.39
N HIS A 75 6.38 7.11 0.15
CA HIS A 75 7.20 7.01 -1.06
C HIS A 75 7.04 8.24 -1.98
N LEU A 76 7.96 8.38 -2.93
CA LEU A 76 7.88 9.36 -4.01
C LEU A 76 7.71 8.69 -5.37
N ASP A 77 8.08 7.41 -5.50
CA ASP A 77 7.89 6.68 -6.74
C ASP A 77 6.40 6.50 -7.04
N THR A 78 6.09 6.27 -8.31
CA THR A 78 4.73 6.13 -8.82
C THR A 78 4.62 4.92 -9.75
N VAL A 79 3.41 4.41 -9.94
CA VAL A 79 3.08 3.57 -11.09
C VAL A 79 3.31 4.32 -12.40
N PRO A 80 3.34 3.63 -13.58
CA PRO A 80 3.60 4.30 -14.87
C PRO A 80 2.67 5.46 -15.22
N THR A 81 1.43 5.44 -14.73
CA THR A 81 0.42 6.49 -14.93
C THR A 81 -0.13 6.94 -13.58
N GLY A 82 0.77 7.34 -12.67
CA GLY A 82 0.43 7.72 -11.31
C GLY A 82 -0.26 9.08 -11.22
N GLY A 83 -0.81 9.35 -10.05
CA GLY A 83 -1.31 10.66 -9.64
C GLY A 83 -0.21 11.52 -9.02
N ARG A 84 -0.61 12.64 -8.45
CA ARG A 84 0.31 13.60 -7.83
C ARG A 84 0.30 13.56 -6.30
N TYR A 85 -0.58 12.76 -5.70
CA TYR A 85 -0.78 12.73 -4.24
C TYR A 85 -0.34 11.42 -3.62
N ASP A 86 -0.50 10.31 -4.34
CA ASP A 86 -0.15 8.97 -3.92
C ASP A 86 1.31 8.91 -3.43
N GLY A 87 1.52 8.47 -2.19
CA GLY A 87 2.80 8.50 -1.49
C GLY A 87 3.37 9.90 -1.24
N THR A 88 3.41 10.71 -2.29
CA THR A 88 3.97 12.07 -2.30
C THR A 88 3.35 12.97 -1.22
N LEU A 89 2.03 12.88 -1.00
CA LEU A 89 1.37 13.67 0.05
C LEU A 89 1.92 13.35 1.43
N GLY A 90 2.13 12.08 1.77
CA GLY A 90 2.68 11.65 3.06
C GLY A 90 4.08 12.20 3.32
N VAL A 91 4.94 12.12 2.31
CA VAL A 91 6.29 12.68 2.38
C VAL A 91 6.27 14.20 2.58
N LEU A 92 5.48 14.91 1.79
CA LEU A 92 5.43 16.39 1.86
C LEU A 92 4.70 16.90 3.12
N ALA A 93 3.76 16.10 3.65
CA ALA A 93 3.15 16.39 4.96
C ALA A 93 4.18 16.28 6.11
N GLY A 94 5.04 15.25 6.07
CA GLY A 94 6.14 15.12 7.03
C GLY A 94 7.14 16.29 6.94
N LEU A 95 7.46 16.76 5.74
CA LEU A 95 8.27 17.98 5.54
C LEU A 95 7.56 19.22 6.11
N GLU A 96 6.26 19.38 5.84
CA GLU A 96 5.50 20.54 6.33
C GLU A 96 5.38 20.52 7.85
N LEU A 97 5.27 19.33 8.48
CA LEU A 97 5.33 19.17 9.92
C LEU A 97 6.63 19.78 10.49
N VAL A 98 7.79 19.41 9.94
CA VAL A 98 9.08 19.95 10.38
C VAL A 98 9.12 21.47 10.23
N ARG A 99 8.65 22.01 9.10
CA ARG A 99 8.55 23.45 8.86
C ARG A 99 7.65 24.15 9.88
N CYS A 100 6.52 23.55 10.26
CA CYS A 100 5.61 24.09 11.28
C CYS A 100 6.25 24.09 12.66
N LEU A 101 6.96 23.03 13.05
CA LEU A 101 7.73 23.00 14.32
C LEU A 101 8.76 24.13 14.36
N LYS A 102 9.51 24.32 13.28
CA LYS A 102 10.50 25.38 13.16
C LYS A 102 9.89 26.78 13.28
N ASP A 103 8.80 27.05 12.56
CA ASP A 103 8.10 28.33 12.59
C ASP A 103 7.55 28.67 13.98
N ALA A 104 7.04 27.64 14.68
CA ALA A 104 6.52 27.77 16.04
C ALA A 104 7.63 27.76 17.11
N SER A 105 8.90 27.56 16.73
CA SER A 105 10.03 27.36 17.66
C SER A 105 9.75 26.22 18.68
N LEU A 106 9.04 25.17 18.24
CA LEU A 106 8.75 23.97 19.03
C LEU A 106 9.81 22.90 18.73
N GLN A 107 10.27 22.24 19.80
CA GLN A 107 11.15 21.08 19.71
C GLN A 107 10.46 19.89 20.39
N LEU A 108 10.35 18.76 19.68
CA LEU A 108 9.89 17.52 20.26
C LEU A 108 10.90 16.98 21.27
N ARG A 109 10.47 16.17 22.21
CA ARG A 109 11.36 15.43 23.10
C ARG A 109 12.11 14.36 22.32
N HIS A 110 11.36 13.56 21.55
CA HIS A 110 11.89 12.51 20.67
C HIS A 110 12.56 13.11 19.43
N PRO A 111 13.61 12.48 18.90
CA PRO A 111 14.04 12.75 17.55
C PRO A 111 12.88 12.47 16.57
N PHE A 112 12.76 13.30 15.53
CA PHE A 112 11.81 13.08 14.45
C PHE A 112 12.53 12.66 13.18
N GLU A 113 12.09 11.61 12.52
CA GLU A 113 12.62 11.20 11.23
C GLU A 113 11.51 11.22 10.16
N LEU A 114 11.84 11.77 8.99
CA LEU A 114 11.07 11.65 7.78
C LEU A 114 11.79 10.69 6.83
N ILE A 115 11.08 9.62 6.41
CA ILE A 115 11.64 8.59 5.56
C ILE A 115 10.93 8.59 4.20
N VAL A 116 11.72 8.61 3.13
CA VAL A 116 11.25 8.32 1.78
C VAL A 116 11.70 6.91 1.43
N PHE A 117 10.77 5.98 1.43
CA PHE A 117 11.06 4.60 1.13
C PHE A 117 11.41 4.41 -0.35
N ALA A 118 12.18 3.36 -0.64
CA ALA A 118 12.61 3.05 -1.99
C ALA A 118 11.67 2.04 -2.62
N ASP A 119 11.09 2.41 -3.79
CA ASP A 119 10.37 1.52 -4.70
C ASP A 119 9.18 0.80 -4.03
N GLU A 120 8.29 1.57 -3.40
CA GLU A 120 7.08 1.06 -2.75
C GLU A 120 6.14 0.40 -3.77
N GLU A 121 5.93 1.06 -4.91
CA GLU A 121 4.99 0.66 -5.97
C GLU A 121 5.37 -0.62 -6.74
N SER A 122 6.54 -1.21 -6.41
CA SER A 122 7.03 -2.41 -7.10
C SER A 122 7.59 -3.44 -6.14
N THR A 123 8.78 -3.23 -5.59
CA THR A 123 9.50 -4.23 -4.79
C THR A 123 9.29 -4.07 -3.29
N MET A 124 8.97 -2.88 -2.81
CA MET A 124 8.94 -2.50 -1.40
C MET A 124 10.28 -2.74 -0.69
N VAL A 125 11.40 -2.73 -1.43
CA VAL A 125 12.71 -3.08 -0.88
C VAL A 125 13.13 -2.13 0.23
N GLY A 126 12.71 -0.85 0.15
CA GLY A 126 13.02 0.17 1.13
C GLY A 126 12.47 -0.16 2.52
N CYS A 127 11.18 -0.29 2.65
CA CYS A 127 10.52 -0.60 3.93
C CYS A 127 10.84 -2.02 4.42
N LYS A 128 10.91 -3.01 3.53
CA LYS A 128 11.35 -4.37 3.87
C LYS A 128 12.78 -4.39 4.38
N GLY A 129 13.69 -3.65 3.75
CA GLY A 129 15.08 -3.52 4.22
C GLY A 129 15.14 -2.97 5.63
N MET A 130 14.39 -1.90 5.92
CA MET A 130 14.33 -1.27 7.24
C MET A 130 13.70 -2.18 8.29
N ALA A 131 12.62 -2.90 7.95
CA ALA A 131 11.97 -3.86 8.84
C ALA A 131 12.80 -5.16 9.03
N GLY A 132 13.79 -5.41 8.18
CA GLY A 132 14.59 -6.64 8.22
C GLY A 132 13.89 -7.84 7.60
N THR A 133 12.86 -7.61 6.77
CA THR A 133 12.08 -8.64 6.06
C THR A 133 12.47 -8.78 4.57
N ALA A 134 13.44 -7.97 4.11
CA ALA A 134 13.93 -8.04 2.73
C ALA A 134 14.60 -9.38 2.45
N SER A 135 14.29 -9.98 1.28
CA SER A 135 14.99 -11.19 0.81
C SER A 135 16.45 -10.87 0.48
N GLY A 136 17.33 -11.81 0.78
CA GLY A 136 18.74 -11.77 0.36
C GLY A 136 18.97 -12.32 -1.05
N ASP A 137 17.94 -12.80 -1.74
CA ASP A 137 18.04 -13.30 -3.12
C ASP A 137 17.55 -12.20 -4.10
N PRO A 138 18.43 -11.68 -4.98
CA PRO A 138 18.03 -10.63 -5.93
C PRO A 138 16.97 -11.10 -6.93
N SER A 139 16.81 -12.42 -7.15
CA SER A 139 15.80 -12.97 -8.05
C SER A 139 14.36 -12.85 -7.51
N ASP A 140 14.20 -12.57 -6.22
CA ASP A 140 12.87 -12.31 -5.60
C ASP A 140 12.34 -10.92 -5.91
N TYR A 141 13.12 -10.05 -6.56
CA TYR A 141 12.73 -8.67 -6.86
C TYR A 141 12.49 -8.46 -8.35
N THR A 142 11.24 -8.25 -8.71
CA THR A 142 10.86 -7.84 -10.07
C THR A 142 10.75 -6.33 -10.10
N THR A 143 11.78 -5.66 -10.63
CA THR A 143 11.82 -4.20 -10.71
C THR A 143 11.02 -3.66 -11.91
N SER A 144 10.42 -2.51 -11.77
CA SER A 144 9.57 -1.90 -12.81
C SER A 144 10.31 -1.55 -14.10
N ASN A 145 11.64 -1.42 -14.06
CA ASN A 145 12.51 -1.12 -15.20
C ASN A 145 13.24 -2.35 -15.77
N GLY A 146 13.09 -3.52 -15.15
CA GLY A 146 13.71 -4.78 -15.55
C GLY A 146 15.22 -4.89 -15.26
N ASP A 147 15.83 -3.88 -14.64
CA ASP A 147 17.23 -3.95 -14.21
C ASP A 147 17.35 -4.75 -12.89
N PRO A 148 18.49 -5.40 -12.63
CA PRO A 148 18.76 -6.06 -11.35
C PRO A 148 18.64 -5.11 -10.16
N ILE A 149 18.09 -5.62 -9.05
CA ILE A 149 17.84 -4.82 -7.84
C ILE A 149 19.11 -4.18 -7.28
N GLU A 150 20.26 -4.89 -7.36
CA GLU A 150 21.55 -4.43 -6.90
C GLU A 150 21.97 -3.13 -7.61
N ARG A 151 21.77 -3.08 -8.93
CA ARG A 151 22.06 -1.89 -9.74
C ARG A 151 21.09 -0.77 -9.41
N ASN A 152 19.83 -1.10 -9.19
CA ASN A 152 18.80 -0.14 -8.86
C ASN A 152 19.04 0.52 -7.52
N LEU A 153 19.37 -0.23 -6.47
CA LEU A 153 19.74 0.31 -5.16
C LEU A 153 20.95 1.26 -5.26
N ALA A 154 21.97 0.88 -6.00
CA ALA A 154 23.15 1.73 -6.19
C ALA A 154 22.81 3.10 -6.84
N ARG A 155 21.79 3.18 -7.69
CA ARG A 155 21.30 4.45 -8.28
C ARG A 155 20.76 5.44 -7.25
N LEU A 156 20.19 4.93 -6.16
CA LEU A 156 19.68 5.75 -5.06
C LEU A 156 20.71 5.93 -3.93
N GLY A 157 21.93 5.41 -4.07
CA GLY A 157 22.96 5.47 -3.04
C GLY A 157 22.87 4.33 -2.01
N GLY A 158 22.01 3.33 -2.24
CA GLY A 158 21.95 2.09 -1.47
C GLY A 158 23.08 1.12 -1.83
N ASP A 159 23.11 0.01 -1.13
CA ASP A 159 24.18 -0.99 -1.27
C ASP A 159 23.61 -2.40 -1.00
N TRP A 160 23.47 -3.19 -2.06
CA TRP A 160 22.92 -4.54 -1.97
C TRP A 160 23.73 -5.45 -1.04
N GLU A 161 25.05 -5.41 -1.11
CA GLU A 161 25.93 -6.24 -0.28
C GLU A 161 25.76 -5.94 1.22
N ARG A 162 25.22 -4.77 1.53
CA ARG A 162 24.96 -4.29 2.87
C ARG A 162 23.49 -4.17 3.21
N LEU A 163 22.57 -4.69 2.36
CA LEU A 163 21.12 -4.55 2.52
C LEU A 163 20.65 -4.86 3.94
N THR A 164 21.18 -5.92 4.55
CA THR A 164 20.85 -6.31 5.92
C THR A 164 21.19 -5.26 6.98
N THR A 165 22.10 -4.33 6.68
CA THR A 165 22.44 -3.22 7.60
C THR A 165 21.41 -2.09 7.59
N ALA A 166 20.45 -2.11 6.66
CA ALA A 166 19.31 -1.20 6.69
C ALA A 166 18.32 -1.53 7.82
N ALA A 167 18.30 -2.79 8.27
CA ALA A 167 17.43 -3.25 9.35
C ALA A 167 17.74 -2.50 10.65
N ARG A 168 16.70 -1.92 11.24
CA ARG A 168 16.82 -1.15 12.48
C ARG A 168 16.49 -2.02 13.69
N SER A 169 17.02 -1.67 14.87
CA SER A 169 16.70 -2.36 16.12
C SER A 169 15.26 -2.10 16.57
N ASP A 170 14.71 -2.96 17.42
CA ASP A 170 13.31 -2.88 17.89
C ASP A 170 13.02 -1.58 18.67
N ASP A 171 14.02 -1.04 19.33
CA ASP A 171 13.97 0.22 20.07
C ASP A 171 14.26 1.48 19.24
N ALA A 172 14.50 1.34 17.93
CA ALA A 172 14.85 2.47 17.09
C ALA A 172 13.68 3.44 16.82
N ILE A 173 12.46 2.91 16.77
CA ILE A 173 11.24 3.64 16.40
C ILE A 173 10.21 3.50 17.51
N ALA A 174 9.79 4.63 18.09
CA ALA A 174 8.75 4.67 19.11
C ALA A 174 7.34 4.57 18.49
N ALA A 175 7.14 5.23 17.35
CA ALA A 175 5.91 5.21 16.58
C ALA A 175 6.18 5.58 15.12
N PHE A 176 5.48 4.94 14.20
CA PHE A 176 5.44 5.27 12.78
C PHE A 176 4.05 5.75 12.37
N LEU A 177 3.95 6.94 11.79
CA LEU A 177 2.70 7.45 11.24
C LEU A 177 2.87 7.81 9.76
N GLU A 178 1.99 7.28 8.92
CA GLU A 178 1.92 7.58 7.49
C GLU A 178 0.62 8.33 7.16
N LEU A 179 0.73 9.49 6.52
CA LEU A 179 -0.41 10.15 5.89
C LEU A 179 -0.49 9.70 4.44
N HIS A 180 -1.68 9.31 4.00
CA HIS A 180 -1.88 8.87 2.63
C HIS A 180 -3.26 9.27 2.10
N VAL A 181 -3.44 9.27 0.80
CA VAL A 181 -4.75 9.33 0.17
C VAL A 181 -5.46 7.99 0.33
N GLU A 182 -6.80 7.98 0.45
CA GLU A 182 -7.55 6.74 0.68
C GLU A 182 -7.44 5.73 -0.48
N GLN A 183 -7.25 6.22 -1.69
CA GLN A 183 -7.33 5.42 -2.94
C GLN A 183 -8.70 4.73 -3.15
N GLY A 184 -9.66 5.08 -2.32
CA GLY A 184 -11.03 4.61 -2.31
C GLY A 184 -12.02 5.76 -2.15
N ALA A 185 -13.32 5.48 -2.23
CA ALA A 185 -14.38 6.51 -2.17
C ALA A 185 -15.15 6.50 -0.85
N VAL A 186 -14.70 5.77 0.17
CA VAL A 186 -15.49 5.57 1.41
C VAL A 186 -15.60 6.86 2.20
N LEU A 187 -14.50 7.59 2.38
CA LEU A 187 -14.49 8.87 3.10
C LEU A 187 -15.33 9.92 2.37
N GLU A 188 -15.17 10.03 1.04
CA GLU A 188 -15.96 10.95 0.23
C GLU A 188 -17.46 10.63 0.35
N GLN A 189 -17.85 9.36 0.26
CA GLN A 189 -19.25 8.94 0.39
C GLN A 189 -19.83 9.18 1.78
N ARG A 190 -19.01 9.05 2.84
CA ARG A 190 -19.41 9.33 4.23
C ARG A 190 -19.43 10.81 4.56
N GLY A 191 -18.76 11.65 3.76
CA GLY A 191 -18.50 13.05 4.05
C GLY A 191 -17.50 13.27 5.18
N ASP A 192 -16.62 12.29 5.42
CA ASP A 192 -15.58 12.39 6.44
C ASP A 192 -14.32 13.04 5.89
N SER A 193 -13.69 13.87 6.72
CA SER A 193 -12.46 14.57 6.36
C SER A 193 -11.20 13.71 6.58
N ILE A 194 -11.27 12.78 7.53
CA ILE A 194 -10.13 11.99 8.00
C ILE A 194 -10.54 10.53 8.15
N GLY A 195 -9.68 9.65 7.66
CA GLY A 195 -9.73 8.22 7.94
C GLY A 195 -8.71 7.83 9.01
N VAL A 196 -9.20 7.18 10.08
CA VAL A 196 -8.34 6.53 11.07
C VAL A 196 -8.15 5.10 10.62
N VAL A 197 -6.97 4.78 10.10
CA VAL A 197 -6.73 3.47 9.50
C VAL A 197 -6.59 2.41 10.59
N GLN A 198 -7.42 1.36 10.51
CA GLN A 198 -7.43 0.24 11.46
C GLN A 198 -6.26 -0.74 11.24
N GLY A 199 -5.63 -0.66 10.08
CA GLY A 199 -4.52 -1.51 9.65
C GLY A 199 -4.55 -1.72 8.15
N VAL A 200 -3.51 -2.38 7.63
CA VAL A 200 -3.38 -2.77 6.23
C VAL A 200 -3.82 -4.22 6.10
N VAL A 201 -4.75 -4.48 5.17
CA VAL A 201 -5.32 -5.82 4.99
C VAL A 201 -4.29 -6.83 4.53
N GLY A 202 -4.48 -8.07 4.96
CA GLY A 202 -3.80 -9.22 4.37
C GLY A 202 -4.39 -9.59 3.01
N GLN A 203 -3.62 -10.36 2.25
CA GLN A 203 -4.00 -10.85 0.94
C GLN A 203 -3.75 -12.34 0.81
N ARG A 204 -4.66 -13.03 0.12
CA ARG A 204 -4.46 -14.40 -0.34
C ARG A 204 -4.80 -14.43 -1.83
N ARG A 205 -3.83 -14.77 -2.66
CA ARG A 205 -4.03 -14.91 -4.10
C ARG A 205 -3.88 -16.35 -4.53
N PHE A 206 -4.79 -16.76 -5.40
CA PHE A 206 -4.83 -18.10 -5.93
C PHE A 206 -4.95 -18.07 -7.45
N THR A 207 -4.44 -19.11 -8.08
CA THR A 207 -4.82 -19.50 -9.45
C THR A 207 -5.79 -20.68 -9.36
N ILE A 208 -6.96 -20.52 -9.95
CA ILE A 208 -7.93 -21.62 -10.10
C ILE A 208 -7.85 -22.10 -11.53
N ARG A 209 -7.69 -23.42 -11.69
CA ARG A 209 -7.74 -24.10 -12.98
C ARG A 209 -8.95 -25.02 -13.00
N VAL A 210 -9.76 -24.89 -14.05
CA VAL A 210 -10.94 -25.74 -14.33
C VAL A 210 -10.64 -26.51 -15.61
N CYS A 211 -10.61 -27.84 -15.54
CA CYS A 211 -10.39 -28.69 -16.68
C CYS A 211 -11.62 -29.58 -16.93
N GLY A 212 -12.17 -29.47 -18.11
CA GLY A 212 -13.24 -30.27 -18.66
C GLY A 212 -12.81 -31.03 -19.92
N GLN A 213 -13.71 -31.13 -20.88
CA GLN A 213 -13.43 -31.83 -22.16
C GLN A 213 -13.81 -30.95 -23.34
N ALA A 214 -12.81 -30.50 -24.10
CA ALA A 214 -13.06 -29.81 -25.35
C ALA A 214 -13.75 -30.73 -26.38
N ASN A 215 -14.81 -30.24 -27.01
CA ASN A 215 -15.51 -30.99 -28.01
C ASN A 215 -16.27 -30.06 -28.99
N HIS A 216 -16.82 -30.60 -30.07
CA HIS A 216 -17.59 -29.83 -31.03
C HIS A 216 -18.89 -29.28 -30.42
N ALA A 217 -19.09 -27.98 -30.47
CA ALA A 217 -20.22 -27.31 -29.78
C ALA A 217 -21.59 -27.70 -30.31
N GLY A 218 -21.73 -28.04 -31.59
CA GLY A 218 -23.00 -28.39 -32.19
C GLY A 218 -23.39 -29.90 -32.07
N THR A 219 -22.39 -30.80 -31.98
CA THR A 219 -22.64 -32.24 -31.96
C THR A 219 -22.57 -32.90 -30.61
N THR A 220 -22.09 -32.19 -29.58
CA THR A 220 -22.02 -32.69 -28.21
C THR A 220 -23.33 -32.38 -27.47
N PRO A 221 -24.14 -33.38 -27.08
CA PRO A 221 -25.34 -33.17 -26.29
C PRO A 221 -25.04 -32.46 -24.96
N MET A 222 -26.01 -31.67 -24.46
CA MET A 222 -25.81 -30.85 -23.24
C MET A 222 -25.53 -31.72 -22.01
N ASP A 223 -26.12 -32.87 -21.88
CA ASP A 223 -25.98 -33.84 -20.78
C ASP A 223 -24.67 -34.65 -20.82
N GLN A 224 -23.89 -34.52 -21.90
CA GLN A 224 -22.61 -35.21 -22.07
C GLN A 224 -21.40 -34.23 -22.00
N ARG A 225 -21.64 -32.98 -21.67
CA ARG A 225 -20.59 -31.94 -21.63
C ARG A 225 -19.88 -31.90 -20.28
N GLN A 226 -18.58 -31.77 -20.35
CA GLN A 226 -17.73 -31.26 -19.25
C GLN A 226 -17.21 -29.91 -19.70
N ASP A 227 -18.07 -28.89 -19.61
CA ASP A 227 -17.80 -27.55 -20.10
C ASP A 227 -17.05 -26.74 -19.04
N ALA A 228 -15.74 -26.57 -19.26
CA ALA A 228 -14.86 -25.84 -18.32
C ALA A 228 -15.29 -24.40 -18.14
N LEU A 229 -15.86 -23.74 -19.16
CA LEU A 229 -16.26 -22.34 -19.07
C LEU A 229 -17.52 -22.16 -18.22
N VAL A 230 -18.49 -23.06 -18.36
CA VAL A 230 -19.71 -23.05 -17.53
C VAL A 230 -19.35 -23.29 -16.06
N ALA A 231 -18.45 -24.25 -15.77
CA ALA A 231 -17.97 -24.50 -14.42
C ALA A 231 -17.18 -23.30 -13.88
N ALA A 232 -16.31 -22.68 -14.69
CA ALA A 232 -15.54 -21.50 -14.30
C ALA A 232 -16.43 -20.26 -14.07
N ALA A 233 -17.52 -20.10 -14.80
CA ALA A 233 -18.50 -19.04 -14.52
C ALA A 233 -19.14 -19.21 -13.13
N GLN A 234 -19.41 -20.45 -12.70
CA GLN A 234 -19.88 -20.74 -11.34
C GLN A 234 -18.78 -20.44 -10.30
N VAL A 235 -17.50 -20.70 -10.63
CA VAL A 235 -16.37 -20.32 -9.76
C VAL A 235 -16.35 -18.81 -9.54
N VAL A 236 -16.52 -17.99 -10.58
CA VAL A 236 -16.58 -16.51 -10.45
C VAL A 236 -17.68 -16.08 -9.49
N LEU A 237 -18.88 -16.66 -9.64
CA LEU A 237 -20.01 -16.39 -8.74
C LEU A 237 -19.74 -16.89 -7.31
N ALA A 238 -19.10 -18.04 -7.15
CA ALA A 238 -18.73 -18.59 -5.85
C ALA A 238 -17.74 -17.67 -5.13
N VAL A 239 -16.73 -17.12 -5.81
CA VAL A 239 -15.78 -16.15 -5.24
C VAL A 239 -16.52 -14.91 -4.73
N GLN A 240 -17.40 -14.34 -5.54
CA GLN A 240 -18.21 -13.18 -5.13
C GLN A 240 -19.11 -13.50 -3.92
N THR A 241 -19.81 -14.63 -3.99
CA THR A 241 -20.75 -15.05 -2.94
C THR A 241 -20.02 -15.31 -1.62
N THR A 242 -18.83 -15.88 -1.66
CA THR A 242 -18.03 -16.17 -0.46
C THR A 242 -17.73 -14.88 0.31
N ALA A 243 -17.42 -13.79 -0.36
CA ALA A 243 -17.23 -12.50 0.32
C ALA A 243 -18.53 -11.86 0.79
N LEU A 244 -19.59 -11.89 -0.05
CA LEU A 244 -20.87 -11.24 0.28
C LEU A 244 -21.62 -11.90 1.43
N GLU A 245 -21.49 -13.21 1.61
CA GLU A 245 -22.16 -13.97 2.68
C GLU A 245 -21.35 -14.00 3.98
N HIS A 246 -20.07 -13.59 3.94
CA HIS A 246 -19.24 -13.55 5.14
C HIS A 246 -19.59 -12.33 6.00
N PRO A 247 -19.69 -12.47 7.34
CA PRO A 247 -19.85 -11.32 8.23
C PRO A 247 -18.66 -10.36 8.11
N GLY A 248 -18.92 -9.07 8.12
CA GLY A 248 -17.90 -8.04 7.90
C GLY A 248 -17.88 -7.54 6.47
N ASP A 249 -16.75 -6.97 6.06
CA ASP A 249 -16.59 -6.36 4.74
C ASP A 249 -15.37 -6.92 3.98
N PRO A 250 -15.15 -8.26 3.93
CA PRO A 250 -14.06 -8.81 3.15
C PRO A 250 -14.27 -8.55 1.67
N VAL A 251 -13.19 -8.49 0.89
CA VAL A 251 -13.30 -8.38 -0.57
C VAL A 251 -12.69 -9.58 -1.27
N ALA A 252 -13.36 -10.01 -2.35
CA ALA A 252 -12.93 -11.11 -3.20
C ALA A 252 -13.08 -10.72 -4.67
N THR A 253 -12.06 -10.95 -5.48
CA THR A 253 -12.04 -10.54 -6.87
C THR A 253 -11.47 -11.62 -7.77
N VAL A 254 -12.13 -11.86 -8.92
CA VAL A 254 -11.54 -12.58 -10.05
C VAL A 254 -11.04 -11.55 -11.05
N GLY A 255 -9.71 -11.35 -11.11
CA GLY A 255 -9.10 -10.28 -11.91
C GLY A 255 -8.61 -10.71 -13.29
N ARG A 256 -8.28 -12.01 -13.47
CA ARG A 256 -7.85 -12.60 -14.74
C ARG A 256 -8.71 -13.80 -15.06
N PHE A 257 -9.04 -14.00 -16.35
CA PHE A 257 -9.85 -15.10 -16.82
C PHE A 257 -9.43 -15.51 -18.24
N GLU A 258 -8.91 -16.69 -18.41
CA GLU A 258 -8.36 -17.20 -19.66
C GLU A 258 -9.04 -18.50 -20.03
N VAL A 259 -9.40 -18.68 -21.32
CA VAL A 259 -10.20 -19.78 -21.82
C VAL A 259 -9.47 -20.47 -22.98
N TRP A 260 -9.45 -21.80 -22.97
CA TRP A 260 -8.91 -22.60 -24.07
C TRP A 260 -9.93 -23.64 -24.59
N PRO A 261 -10.00 -23.82 -25.93
CA PRO A 261 -9.23 -23.16 -27.00
C PRO A 261 -9.74 -21.77 -27.40
N ASN A 262 -10.75 -21.22 -26.71
CA ASN A 262 -11.36 -19.91 -26.99
C ASN A 262 -11.87 -19.77 -28.44
N ALA A 263 -12.61 -20.79 -28.89
CA ALA A 263 -13.20 -20.88 -30.22
C ALA A 263 -14.73 -21.00 -30.15
N ALA A 264 -15.46 -20.23 -30.95
CA ALA A 264 -16.92 -20.12 -30.87
C ALA A 264 -17.69 -21.45 -31.13
N ASN A 265 -17.07 -22.38 -31.80
CA ASN A 265 -17.68 -23.66 -32.15
C ASN A 265 -17.13 -24.89 -31.40
N VAL A 266 -16.42 -24.63 -30.28
CA VAL A 266 -15.80 -25.66 -29.43
C VAL A 266 -16.28 -25.46 -27.98
N VAL A 267 -16.72 -26.54 -27.34
CA VAL A 267 -16.95 -26.61 -25.89
C VAL A 267 -15.58 -26.36 -25.20
N PRO A 268 -15.40 -25.34 -24.34
CA PRO A 268 -14.12 -25.10 -23.70
C PRO A 268 -13.65 -26.27 -22.85
N GLY A 269 -12.37 -26.62 -23.01
CA GLY A 269 -11.73 -27.72 -22.29
C GLY A 269 -10.97 -27.31 -21.07
N GLU A 270 -10.52 -26.04 -21.01
CA GLU A 270 -9.76 -25.50 -19.88
C GLU A 270 -10.06 -24.02 -19.67
N VAL A 271 -10.13 -23.62 -18.40
CA VAL A 271 -10.17 -22.22 -17.97
C VAL A 271 -9.21 -22.04 -16.82
N GLN A 272 -8.50 -20.92 -16.83
CA GLN A 272 -7.68 -20.48 -15.72
C GLN A 272 -8.14 -19.09 -15.28
N CYS A 273 -8.28 -18.88 -13.95
CA CYS A 273 -8.59 -17.56 -13.40
C CYS A 273 -7.77 -17.27 -12.14
N SER A 274 -7.59 -15.99 -11.86
CA SER A 274 -6.97 -15.54 -10.59
C SER A 274 -8.04 -15.16 -9.59
N VAL A 275 -7.77 -15.42 -8.30
CA VAL A 275 -8.59 -14.96 -7.17
C VAL A 275 -7.71 -14.15 -6.24
N ASP A 276 -8.23 -13.01 -5.77
CA ASP A 276 -7.61 -12.16 -4.76
C ASP A 276 -8.62 -11.98 -3.61
N LEU A 277 -8.26 -12.44 -2.40
CA LEU A 277 -9.04 -12.29 -1.17
C LEU A 277 -8.32 -11.34 -0.24
N ARG A 278 -9.04 -10.38 0.34
CA ARG A 278 -8.46 -9.39 1.27
C ARG A 278 -9.35 -9.16 2.48
N ASP A 279 -8.74 -9.15 3.66
CA ASP A 279 -9.35 -8.74 4.92
C ASP A 279 -8.29 -8.32 5.94
N LEU A 280 -8.70 -7.57 6.98
CA LEU A 280 -7.83 -7.18 8.07
C LEU A 280 -7.66 -8.29 9.12
N ASP A 281 -8.56 -9.28 9.14
CA ASP A 281 -8.52 -10.39 10.08
C ASP A 281 -7.97 -11.65 9.39
N PRO A 282 -6.87 -12.24 9.87
CA PRO A 282 -6.31 -13.47 9.31
C PRO A 282 -7.24 -14.67 9.45
N GLU A 283 -8.12 -14.70 10.46
CA GLU A 283 -9.11 -15.77 10.63
C GLU A 283 -10.19 -15.68 9.55
N VAL A 284 -10.61 -14.47 9.19
CA VAL A 284 -11.53 -14.21 8.07
C VAL A 284 -10.91 -14.70 6.76
N LEU A 285 -9.65 -14.36 6.47
CA LEU A 285 -8.95 -14.83 5.26
C LEU A 285 -8.87 -16.35 5.19
N SER A 286 -8.63 -17.01 6.31
CA SER A 286 -8.59 -18.47 6.40
C SER A 286 -9.96 -19.07 6.18
N SER A 287 -11.01 -18.49 6.77
CA SER A 287 -12.40 -18.89 6.62
C SER A 287 -12.88 -18.75 5.17
N LEU A 288 -12.60 -17.60 4.52
CA LEU A 288 -12.93 -17.37 3.11
C LEU A 288 -12.27 -18.40 2.20
N SER A 289 -10.99 -18.69 2.44
CA SER A 289 -10.26 -19.70 1.65
C SER A 289 -10.89 -21.08 1.78
N ALA A 290 -11.21 -21.51 2.99
CA ALA A 290 -11.84 -22.82 3.24
C ALA A 290 -13.25 -22.90 2.63
N GLN A 291 -14.09 -21.87 2.79
CA GLN A 291 -15.43 -21.82 2.19
C GLN A 291 -15.36 -21.85 0.65
N LEU A 292 -14.36 -21.16 0.08
CA LEU A 292 -14.16 -21.20 -1.37
C LEU A 292 -13.79 -22.61 -1.83
N GLU A 293 -12.86 -23.30 -1.14
CA GLU A 293 -12.49 -24.69 -1.44
C GLU A 293 -13.70 -25.63 -1.44
N GLU A 294 -14.59 -25.54 -0.45
CA GLU A 294 -15.83 -26.34 -0.37
C GLU A 294 -16.76 -26.06 -1.56
N ARG A 295 -16.91 -24.80 -1.95
CA ARG A 295 -17.73 -24.42 -3.12
C ARG A 295 -17.11 -24.94 -4.42
N LEU A 296 -15.79 -24.88 -4.56
CA LEU A 296 -15.06 -25.40 -5.73
C LEU A 296 -15.24 -26.94 -5.84
N ALA A 297 -15.18 -27.66 -4.73
CA ALA A 297 -15.43 -29.11 -4.71
C ALA A 297 -16.86 -29.44 -5.18
N SER A 298 -17.86 -28.68 -4.73
CA SER A 298 -19.26 -28.84 -5.17
C SER A 298 -19.44 -28.55 -6.66
N ILE A 299 -18.76 -27.52 -7.19
CA ILE A 299 -18.79 -27.20 -8.63
C ILE A 299 -18.13 -28.30 -9.44
N ALA A 300 -17.00 -28.85 -8.97
CA ALA A 300 -16.31 -29.95 -9.63
C ALA A 300 -17.22 -31.20 -9.74
N GLU A 301 -17.90 -31.58 -8.64
CA GLU A 301 -18.83 -32.70 -8.61
C GLU A 301 -20.01 -32.48 -9.57
N ALA A 302 -20.65 -31.33 -9.53
CA ALA A 302 -21.82 -31.01 -10.33
C ALA A 302 -21.52 -30.90 -11.83
N SER A 303 -20.35 -30.40 -12.22
CA SER A 303 -19.95 -30.19 -13.63
C SER A 303 -19.23 -31.37 -14.25
N GLY A 304 -18.72 -32.30 -13.46
CA GLY A 304 -17.83 -33.40 -13.90
C GLY A 304 -16.44 -32.86 -14.36
N CYS A 305 -16.14 -31.59 -14.14
CA CYS A 305 -14.83 -31.00 -14.39
C CYS A 305 -13.88 -31.19 -13.20
N SER A 306 -12.57 -31.22 -13.42
CA SER A 306 -11.63 -31.05 -12.31
C SER A 306 -11.43 -29.57 -12.01
N VAL A 307 -11.43 -29.21 -10.73
CA VAL A 307 -11.17 -27.84 -10.27
C VAL A 307 -10.04 -27.89 -9.26
N THR A 308 -8.98 -27.13 -9.49
CA THR A 308 -7.85 -27.01 -8.57
C THR A 308 -7.64 -25.55 -8.17
N MET A 309 -7.23 -25.31 -6.93
CA MET A 309 -6.89 -24.01 -6.40
C MET A 309 -5.44 -24.03 -5.90
N GLU A 310 -4.58 -23.25 -6.51
CA GLU A 310 -3.16 -23.21 -6.21
C GLU A 310 -2.78 -21.84 -5.60
N PRO A 311 -2.16 -21.80 -4.41
CA PRO A 311 -1.72 -20.55 -3.81
C PRO A 311 -0.59 -19.90 -4.64
N GLN A 312 -0.68 -18.59 -4.83
CA GLN A 312 0.29 -17.80 -5.59
C GLN A 312 1.01 -16.77 -4.71
N PHE A 313 0.26 -16.15 -3.80
CA PHE A 313 0.77 -15.10 -2.97
C PHE A 313 -0.01 -15.06 -1.64
N SER A 314 0.71 -14.78 -0.56
CA SER A 314 0.15 -14.67 0.78
C SER A 314 0.89 -13.60 1.56
N VAL A 315 0.17 -12.62 2.08
CA VAL A 315 0.67 -11.65 3.05
C VAL A 315 -0.33 -11.52 4.19
N ASP A 316 0.17 -11.51 5.41
CA ASP A 316 -0.68 -11.36 6.58
C ASP A 316 -1.05 -9.90 6.80
N PRO A 317 -2.23 -9.61 7.38
CA PRO A 317 -2.62 -8.26 7.72
C PRO A 317 -1.70 -7.67 8.79
N THR A 318 -1.57 -6.35 8.76
CA THR A 318 -0.81 -5.61 9.77
C THR A 318 -1.75 -4.62 10.44
N PRO A 319 -2.22 -4.91 11.67
CA PRO A 319 -3.12 -4.02 12.40
C PRO A 319 -2.39 -2.75 12.85
N ALA A 320 -3.10 -1.62 12.85
CA ALA A 320 -2.62 -0.39 13.45
C ALA A 320 -2.58 -0.49 14.98
N ALA A 321 -1.60 0.15 15.59
CA ALA A 321 -1.48 0.18 17.04
C ALA A 321 -2.62 1.00 17.66
N PRO A 322 -3.37 0.46 18.66
CA PRO A 322 -4.51 1.16 19.26
C PRO A 322 -4.18 2.56 19.77
N LEU A 323 -3.01 2.73 20.41
CA LEU A 323 -2.54 4.03 20.89
C LEU A 323 -2.42 5.07 19.75
N LEU A 324 -1.93 4.65 18.59
CA LEU A 324 -1.77 5.54 17.44
C LEU A 324 -3.13 5.88 16.80
N MET A 325 -4.02 4.89 16.69
CA MET A 325 -5.39 5.15 16.24
C MET A 325 -6.12 6.15 17.14
N GLU A 326 -5.99 5.99 18.46
CA GLU A 326 -6.58 6.90 19.43
C GLU A 326 -5.98 8.31 19.32
N ALA A 327 -4.66 8.43 19.17
CA ALA A 327 -3.98 9.70 18.98
C ALA A 327 -4.47 10.42 17.71
N ILE A 328 -4.63 9.69 16.59
CA ILE A 328 -5.16 10.23 15.32
C ILE A 328 -6.62 10.69 15.49
N ALA A 329 -7.50 9.85 16.07
CA ALA A 329 -8.90 10.17 16.28
C ALA A 329 -9.08 11.38 17.22
N ALA A 330 -8.33 11.43 18.32
CA ALA A 330 -8.35 12.54 19.26
C ALA A 330 -7.84 13.84 18.61
N SER A 331 -6.83 13.75 17.73
CA SER A 331 -6.31 14.89 16.98
C SER A 331 -7.32 15.43 15.98
N ALA A 332 -7.96 14.55 15.20
CA ALA A 332 -9.01 14.94 14.27
C ALA A 332 -10.18 15.63 14.99
N SER A 333 -10.63 15.05 16.13
CA SER A 333 -11.70 15.64 16.97
C SER A 333 -11.31 17.00 17.53
N ALA A 334 -10.10 17.15 18.05
CA ALA A 334 -9.62 18.41 18.63
C ALA A 334 -9.53 19.54 17.59
N LEU A 335 -9.21 19.19 16.34
CA LEU A 335 -9.16 20.11 15.22
C LEU A 335 -10.54 20.35 14.54
N GLY A 336 -11.59 19.66 15.00
CA GLY A 336 -12.95 19.82 14.48
C GLY A 336 -13.21 19.09 13.17
N PHE A 337 -12.38 18.11 12.79
CA PHE A 337 -12.56 17.31 11.58
C PHE A 337 -13.44 16.08 11.86
N SER A 338 -14.40 15.81 10.95
CA SER A 338 -15.12 14.55 10.94
C SER A 338 -14.18 13.40 10.59
N HIS A 339 -14.36 12.25 11.22
CA HIS A 339 -13.49 11.10 10.99
C HIS A 339 -14.23 9.78 11.23
N SER A 340 -13.79 8.74 10.53
CA SER A 340 -14.24 7.37 10.76
C SER A 340 -13.08 6.38 10.65
N ALA A 341 -13.26 5.22 11.28
CA ALA A 341 -12.31 4.12 11.16
C ALA A 341 -12.59 3.30 9.91
N LEU A 342 -11.52 2.88 9.21
CA LEU A 342 -11.58 2.02 8.03
C LEU A 342 -10.26 1.28 7.84
N PRO A 343 -10.25 0.08 7.20
CA PRO A 343 -9.00 -0.59 6.83
C PRO A 343 -8.38 0.05 5.58
N SER A 344 -7.06 -0.01 5.44
CA SER A 344 -6.43 0.13 4.13
C SER A 344 -6.54 -1.17 3.36
N ARG A 345 -7.07 -1.10 2.15
CA ARG A 345 -7.17 -2.24 1.22
C ARG A 345 -6.05 -2.26 0.18
N ALA A 346 -5.20 -1.22 0.18
CA ALA A 346 -3.94 -1.16 -0.55
C ALA A 346 -2.76 -1.51 0.36
N SER A 347 -1.65 -1.95 -0.21
CA SER A 347 -0.38 -2.09 0.50
C SER A 347 0.26 -0.71 0.69
N HIS A 348 1.06 -0.55 1.75
CA HIS A 348 1.79 0.68 2.07
C HIS A 348 3.10 0.34 2.77
N ASP A 349 4.02 1.29 2.83
CA ASP A 349 5.25 1.16 3.61
C ASP A 349 4.94 0.85 5.09
N ALA A 350 3.87 1.44 5.63
CA ALA A 350 3.35 1.18 6.97
C ALA A 350 3.09 -0.30 7.25
N GLN A 351 2.71 -1.10 6.24
CA GLN A 351 2.46 -2.54 6.39
C GLN A 351 3.72 -3.28 6.86
N GLU A 352 4.86 -2.97 6.26
CA GLU A 352 6.13 -3.62 6.63
C GLU A 352 6.68 -3.08 7.94
N LEU A 353 6.59 -1.76 8.17
CA LEU A 353 7.03 -1.14 9.43
C LEU A 353 6.22 -1.64 10.62
N GLY A 354 4.90 -1.81 10.43
CA GLY A 354 3.97 -2.28 11.47
C GLY A 354 4.18 -3.72 11.92
N ARG A 355 4.98 -4.51 11.18
CA ARG A 355 5.40 -5.85 11.62
C ARG A 355 6.39 -5.79 12.78
N ARG A 356 7.01 -4.64 13.00
CA ARG A 356 8.08 -4.49 13.97
C ARG A 356 7.84 -3.38 14.98
N TRP A 357 7.23 -2.27 14.58
CA TRP A 357 7.00 -1.12 15.42
C TRP A 357 5.53 -0.71 15.46
N PRO A 358 5.10 0.00 16.50
CA PRO A 358 3.76 0.58 16.51
C PRO A 358 3.55 1.46 15.27
N MET A 359 2.56 1.12 14.43
CA MET A 359 2.24 1.90 13.24
C MET A 359 0.80 2.41 13.28
N GLY A 360 0.56 3.54 12.63
CA GLY A 360 -0.74 4.10 12.34
C GLY A 360 -0.74 4.84 11.00
N MET A 361 -1.92 5.01 10.42
CA MET A 361 -2.06 5.76 9.17
C MET A 361 -3.25 6.71 9.26
N VAL A 362 -3.09 7.85 8.62
CA VAL A 362 -4.12 8.87 8.43
C VAL A 362 -4.51 8.89 6.97
N PHE A 363 -5.79 8.66 6.65
CA PHE A 363 -6.29 8.85 5.30
C PHE A 363 -6.98 10.18 5.11
N VAL A 364 -6.84 10.73 3.91
CA VAL A 364 -7.66 11.83 3.39
C VAL A 364 -8.45 11.37 2.18
N PRO A 365 -9.63 11.96 1.90
CA PRO A 365 -10.48 11.51 0.81
C PRO A 365 -9.81 11.59 -0.55
N SER A 366 -10.03 10.57 -1.38
CA SER A 366 -9.72 10.57 -2.81
C SER A 366 -10.99 10.86 -3.60
N HIS A 367 -10.96 11.86 -4.47
CA HIS A 367 -12.11 12.22 -5.29
C HIS A 367 -12.56 11.07 -6.17
N ARG A 368 -13.81 10.61 -5.98
CA ARG A 368 -14.39 9.44 -6.65
C ARG A 368 -13.62 8.14 -6.43
N GLY A 369 -12.73 8.09 -5.44
CA GLY A 369 -11.86 6.95 -5.19
C GLY A 369 -10.84 6.66 -6.29
N LEU A 370 -10.51 7.66 -7.11
CA LEU A 370 -9.57 7.50 -8.20
C LEU A 370 -8.14 7.61 -7.67
N SER A 371 -7.31 6.62 -8.00
CA SER A 371 -5.87 6.59 -7.81
C SER A 371 -5.20 5.92 -9.00
N HIS A 372 -3.86 5.93 -9.05
CA HIS A 372 -3.06 5.37 -10.14
C HIS A 372 -3.47 5.91 -11.52
N SER A 373 -3.82 7.19 -11.59
CA SER A 373 -4.27 7.84 -12.82
C SER A 373 -4.04 9.36 -12.78
N ALA A 374 -4.01 9.98 -13.94
CA ALA A 374 -3.97 11.45 -14.09
C ALA A 374 -5.17 12.16 -13.45
N ALA A 375 -6.28 11.44 -13.23
CA ALA A 375 -7.50 11.96 -12.63
C ALA A 375 -7.51 11.90 -11.09
N GLU A 376 -6.45 11.40 -10.46
CA GLU A 376 -6.30 11.39 -9.01
C GLU A 376 -6.37 12.81 -8.47
N TYR A 377 -7.21 13.00 -7.45
CA TYR A 377 -7.40 14.32 -6.86
C TYR A 377 -7.81 14.23 -5.39
N THR A 378 -7.15 15.04 -4.59
CA THR A 378 -7.50 15.36 -3.20
C THR A 378 -7.44 16.88 -3.05
N SER A 379 -8.45 17.51 -2.46
CA SER A 379 -8.47 18.97 -2.35
C SER A 379 -7.38 19.48 -1.41
N LEU A 380 -6.96 20.74 -1.60
CA LEU A 380 -5.98 21.36 -0.72
C LEU A 380 -6.45 21.37 0.75
N GLU A 381 -7.74 21.60 0.98
CA GLU A 381 -8.33 21.58 2.30
C GLU A 381 -8.19 20.21 2.96
N GLN A 382 -8.39 19.13 2.20
CA GLN A 382 -8.21 17.75 2.68
C GLN A 382 -6.74 17.44 2.95
N CYS A 383 -5.83 17.85 2.06
CA CYS A 383 -4.38 17.72 2.28
C CYS A 383 -3.93 18.45 3.56
N VAL A 384 -4.44 19.67 3.77
CA VAL A 384 -4.14 20.46 4.99
C VAL A 384 -4.75 19.81 6.22
N ALA A 385 -5.97 19.29 6.14
CA ALA A 385 -6.62 18.59 7.25
C ALA A 385 -5.80 17.38 7.69
N GLY A 386 -5.41 16.50 6.74
CA GLY A 386 -4.55 15.35 7.03
C GLY A 386 -3.20 15.72 7.62
N THR A 387 -2.54 16.74 7.06
CA THR A 387 -1.25 17.23 7.57
C THR A 387 -1.39 17.80 8.97
N SER A 388 -2.47 18.53 9.28
CA SER A 388 -2.72 19.10 10.61
C SER A 388 -2.99 18.00 11.63
N VAL A 389 -3.75 16.97 11.27
CA VAL A 389 -4.00 15.80 12.12
C VAL A 389 -2.70 15.04 12.38
N LEU A 390 -1.86 14.86 11.36
CA LEU A 390 -0.55 14.21 11.50
C LEU A 390 0.34 14.96 12.50
N LEU A 391 0.44 16.29 12.37
CA LEU A 391 1.21 17.13 13.30
C LEU A 391 0.68 17.03 14.73
N GLU A 392 -0.63 17.20 14.93
CA GLU A 392 -1.24 17.13 16.26
C GLU A 392 -1.07 15.74 16.89
N ALA A 393 -1.16 14.67 16.09
CA ALA A 393 -0.94 13.30 16.55
C ALA A 393 0.50 13.11 17.03
N PHE A 394 1.51 13.64 16.32
CA PHE A 394 2.90 13.59 16.77
C PHE A 394 3.14 14.39 18.04
N LEU A 395 2.53 15.57 18.19
CA LEU A 395 2.63 16.36 19.43
C LEU A 395 2.04 15.61 20.63
N ARG A 396 0.92 14.91 20.45
CA ARG A 396 0.31 14.06 21.49
C ARG A 396 1.18 12.87 21.84
N LEU A 397 1.70 12.18 20.84
CA LEU A 397 2.55 11.00 21.04
C LEU A 397 3.86 11.39 21.73
N ASP A 398 4.48 12.50 21.34
CA ASP A 398 5.70 13.01 21.99
C ASP A 398 5.50 13.29 23.48
N ALA A 399 4.32 13.75 23.85
CA ALA A 399 3.97 13.99 25.25
C ALA A 399 3.59 12.71 26.04
N GLN A 400 3.06 11.68 25.37
CA GLN A 400 2.54 10.47 25.99
C GLN A 400 3.55 9.33 26.09
N LEU A 401 4.40 9.18 25.08
CA LEU A 401 5.38 8.10 25.04
C LEU A 401 6.48 8.38 26.08
N SER A 402 6.61 7.42 27.01
CA SER A 402 7.73 7.39 27.94
C SER A 402 8.99 6.95 27.20
N GLY A 403 10.14 7.49 27.57
CA GLY A 403 11.42 7.03 27.05
C GLY A 403 11.77 5.64 27.55
#